data_d59ca3749c9636b7597200398aaf936b
#
_entry.id   d59ca3749c9636b7597200398aaf936b
#
_cell.length_a   1.000
_cell.length_b   1.000
_cell.length_c   1.000
_cell.angle_alpha   90.00
_cell.angle_beta   90.00
_cell.angle_gamma   90.00
#
_symmetry.space_group_name_H-M   'P 1'
#
loop_
_entity.id
_entity.type
_entity.pdbx_description
1 polymer ?
#
loop_
_entity_poly.entity_id
_entity_poly.type
_entity_poly.pdbx_seq_one_letter_code
_entity_poly.pdbx_strand_id
1 'polypeptide(L)'
;MTNDAHCHFFSTPFFAALGGAAAIEKLGWEPPGTAEGLADRWVAELDRHQVSRAALIASVPGDAASVASAVRLHRDRFVGFFMVDPTQANAAESAAQALASGDLRAMCLFPAMHRYSIQDERATRIFDAAAAVPGTALFVHCGVLSVGVRKRLGLPSPFDMRFSNPLDLHAVALAHAQVPIIVPNFGAGMFREVLMLADLCPNVYLDTSSSNQWIKYVGSSIADVFRRAIAVVGPERLLFGSDSSFFPRGWVSDVYLQQSAALDEIEAPADAKAKIFGGNFERLFPR
;
A
#
# COMPACT_ATOMS: atom_id res chain seq x y z
N MET A 1 16.20 -1.67 12.10
CA MET A 1 14.79 -1.30 12.40
C MET A 1 13.98 -1.65 11.16
N THR A 2 12.93 -2.45 11.31
CA THR A 2 12.06 -2.84 10.19
C THR A 2 10.72 -2.14 10.33
N ASN A 3 10.26 -1.47 9.27
CA ASN A 3 8.93 -0.88 9.15
C ASN A 3 8.27 -1.43 7.88
N ASP A 4 6.98 -1.65 7.93
CA ASP A 4 6.20 -2.21 6.83
C ASP A 4 5.28 -1.14 6.22
N ALA A 5 5.49 -0.81 4.96
CA ALA A 5 4.72 0.22 4.26
C ALA A 5 3.37 -0.30 3.70
N HIS A 6 3.04 -1.59 3.89
CA HIS A 6 1.88 -2.18 3.26
C HIS A 6 1.27 -3.34 4.06
N CYS A 7 0.35 -3.01 4.96
CA CYS A 7 -0.46 -3.99 5.67
C CYS A 7 -1.96 -3.66 5.51
N HIS A 8 -2.75 -4.65 5.14
CA HIS A 8 -4.20 -4.49 4.99
C HIS A 8 -4.92 -4.64 6.32
N PHE A 9 -5.74 -3.65 6.67
CA PHE A 9 -6.58 -3.66 7.86
C PHE A 9 -7.98 -4.18 7.51
N PHE A 10 -8.17 -5.51 7.63
CA PHE A 10 -9.45 -6.16 7.32
C PHE A 10 -10.42 -6.01 8.48
N SER A 11 -11.03 -4.86 8.56
CA SER A 11 -12.01 -4.43 9.56
C SER A 11 -13.40 -5.08 9.39
N THR A 12 -14.30 -4.82 10.31
CA THR A 12 -15.72 -5.21 10.19
C THR A 12 -16.39 -4.63 8.93
N PRO A 13 -16.23 -3.32 8.58
CA PRO A 13 -16.69 -2.78 7.30
C PRO A 13 -16.13 -3.47 6.07
N PHE A 14 -14.86 -3.88 6.08
CA PHE A 14 -14.28 -4.66 4.97
C PHE A 14 -15.04 -5.97 4.76
N PHE A 15 -15.31 -6.74 5.83
CA PHE A 15 -16.08 -7.99 5.70
C PHE A 15 -17.54 -7.72 5.34
N ALA A 16 -18.15 -6.64 5.83
CA ALA A 16 -19.52 -6.25 5.46
C ALA A 16 -19.65 -6.07 3.93
N ALA A 17 -18.66 -5.46 3.28
CA ALA A 17 -18.60 -5.32 1.83
C ALA A 17 -18.42 -6.64 1.05
N LEU A 18 -18.05 -7.72 1.74
CA LEU A 18 -17.86 -9.06 1.15
C LEU A 18 -19.00 -10.05 1.48
N GLY A 19 -20.01 -9.63 2.24
CA GLY A 19 -21.13 -10.48 2.67
C GLY A 19 -21.24 -10.69 4.18
N GLY A 20 -20.47 -9.92 4.97
CA GLY A 20 -20.59 -9.90 6.43
C GLY A 20 -20.22 -11.22 7.12
N ALA A 21 -21.01 -11.61 8.12
CA ALA A 21 -20.78 -12.82 8.91
C ALA A 21 -20.71 -14.10 8.05
N ALA A 22 -21.55 -14.21 7.01
CA ALA A 22 -21.55 -15.35 6.11
C ALA A 22 -20.23 -15.49 5.33
N ALA A 23 -19.61 -14.37 4.96
CA ALA A 23 -18.29 -14.39 4.32
C ALA A 23 -17.21 -14.88 5.29
N ILE A 24 -17.22 -14.43 6.53
CA ILE A 24 -16.28 -14.83 7.59
C ILE A 24 -16.40 -16.34 7.85
N GLU A 25 -17.64 -16.83 8.04
CA GLU A 25 -17.93 -18.25 8.24
C GLU A 25 -17.43 -19.11 7.07
N LYS A 26 -17.73 -18.70 5.82
CA LYS A 26 -17.28 -19.41 4.62
C LYS A 26 -15.75 -19.46 4.50
N LEU A 27 -15.05 -18.43 5.00
CA LEU A 27 -13.60 -18.39 5.01
C LEU A 27 -13.00 -19.25 6.14
N GLY A 28 -13.77 -19.59 7.16
CA GLY A 28 -13.28 -20.24 8.38
C GLY A 28 -12.36 -19.31 9.19
N TRP A 29 -12.59 -18.01 9.14
CA TRP A 29 -11.79 -17.02 9.85
C TRP A 29 -12.51 -16.51 11.10
N GLU A 30 -11.73 -16.04 12.08
CA GLU A 30 -12.27 -15.34 13.22
C GLU A 30 -12.82 -13.96 12.81
N PRO A 31 -13.90 -13.48 13.44
CA PRO A 31 -14.35 -12.11 13.25
C PRO A 31 -13.26 -11.09 13.63
N PRO A 32 -13.16 -9.96 12.90
CA PRO A 32 -12.15 -8.94 13.20
C PRO A 32 -12.36 -8.28 14.57
N GLY A 33 -13.59 -8.23 15.07
CA GLY A 33 -13.94 -7.51 16.29
C GLY A 33 -14.03 -6.00 16.05
N THR A 34 -13.72 -5.23 17.11
CA THR A 34 -13.61 -3.76 17.00
C THR A 34 -12.32 -3.36 16.31
N ALA A 35 -12.25 -2.13 15.81
CA ALA A 35 -11.03 -1.60 15.19
C ALA A 35 -9.86 -1.56 16.20
N GLU A 36 -10.15 -1.20 17.44
CA GLU A 36 -9.17 -1.15 18.53
C GLU A 36 -8.64 -2.55 18.86
N GLY A 37 -9.54 -3.55 19.01
CA GLY A 37 -9.13 -4.93 19.28
C GLY A 37 -8.32 -5.54 18.14
N LEU A 38 -8.65 -5.22 16.88
CA LEU A 38 -7.84 -5.63 15.73
C LEU A 38 -6.46 -4.91 15.72
N ALA A 39 -6.42 -3.63 16.13
CA ALA A 39 -5.18 -2.89 16.28
C ALA A 39 -4.25 -3.50 17.33
N ASP A 40 -4.79 -3.88 18.51
CA ASP A 40 -4.03 -4.58 19.55
C ASP A 40 -3.44 -5.91 19.05
N ARG A 41 -4.23 -6.66 18.28
CA ARG A 41 -3.77 -7.90 17.64
C ARG A 41 -2.63 -7.64 16.64
N TRP A 42 -2.72 -6.57 15.85
CA TRP A 42 -1.65 -6.15 14.95
C TRP A 42 -0.39 -5.75 15.72
N VAL A 43 -0.49 -5.01 16.83
CA VAL A 43 0.68 -4.67 17.66
C VAL A 43 1.37 -5.93 18.16
N ALA A 44 0.61 -6.87 18.73
CA ALA A 44 1.16 -8.14 19.20
C ALA A 44 1.84 -8.95 18.08
N GLU A 45 1.28 -8.91 16.87
CA GLU A 45 1.86 -9.57 15.71
C GLU A 45 3.17 -8.91 15.24
N LEU A 46 3.19 -7.57 15.17
CA LEU A 46 4.40 -6.82 14.83
C LEU A 46 5.52 -7.02 15.86
N ASP A 47 5.17 -7.07 17.16
CA ASP A 47 6.14 -7.34 18.25
C ASP A 47 6.77 -8.71 18.10
N ARG A 48 5.97 -9.73 17.79
CA ARG A 48 6.45 -11.11 17.55
C ARG A 48 7.52 -11.16 16.45
N HIS A 49 7.39 -10.30 15.44
CA HIS A 49 8.29 -10.25 14.29
C HIS A 49 9.31 -9.11 14.34
N GLN A 50 9.38 -8.38 15.45
CA GLN A 50 10.29 -7.24 15.64
C GLN A 50 10.13 -6.14 14.58
N VAL A 51 8.88 -5.94 14.10
CA VAL A 51 8.51 -4.85 13.20
C VAL A 51 8.11 -3.65 14.04
N SER A 52 8.79 -2.52 13.82
CA SER A 52 8.63 -1.33 14.66
C SER A 52 7.34 -0.58 14.35
N ARG A 53 7.06 -0.35 13.07
CA ARG A 53 5.87 0.39 12.60
C ARG A 53 5.30 -0.24 11.35
N ALA A 54 4.02 -0.03 11.11
CA ALA A 54 3.36 -0.45 9.88
C ALA A 54 2.39 0.61 9.35
N ALA A 55 2.28 0.71 8.02
CA ALA A 55 1.15 1.36 7.38
C ALA A 55 -0.04 0.41 7.39
N LEU A 56 -1.17 0.85 7.95
CA LEU A 56 -2.42 0.11 7.92
C LEU A 56 -3.35 0.68 6.86
N ILE A 57 -3.77 -0.14 5.91
CA ILE A 57 -4.62 0.26 4.79
C ILE A 57 -6.07 -0.14 5.07
N ALA A 58 -6.97 0.84 5.24
CA ALA A 58 -8.41 0.60 5.18
C ALA A 58 -8.76 0.12 3.77
N SER A 59 -9.14 -1.17 3.65
CA SER A 59 -9.15 -1.92 2.39
C SER A 59 -10.49 -1.88 1.64
N VAL A 60 -11.35 -0.93 2.01
CA VAL A 60 -12.64 -0.66 1.36
C VAL A 60 -12.93 0.84 1.43
N PRO A 61 -13.50 1.46 0.36
CA PRO A 61 -13.91 2.86 0.42
C PRO A 61 -14.91 3.10 1.56
N GLY A 62 -14.78 4.24 2.25
CA GLY A 62 -15.64 4.62 3.36
C GLY A 62 -15.22 4.10 4.74
N ASP A 63 -14.17 3.29 4.85
CA ASP A 63 -13.68 2.70 6.11
C ASP A 63 -12.48 3.44 6.75
N ALA A 64 -12.27 4.69 6.40
CA ALA A 64 -11.20 5.52 6.97
C ALA A 64 -11.24 5.56 8.52
N ALA A 65 -12.44 5.53 9.11
CA ALA A 65 -12.64 5.63 10.56
C ALA A 65 -12.03 4.44 11.33
N SER A 66 -12.08 3.23 10.81
CA SER A 66 -11.50 2.04 11.47
C SER A 66 -9.99 2.17 11.61
N VAL A 67 -9.29 2.59 10.56
CA VAL A 67 -7.83 2.79 10.60
C VAL A 67 -7.47 4.03 11.44
N ALA A 68 -8.24 5.12 11.34
CA ALA A 68 -8.03 6.29 12.19
C ALA A 68 -8.13 5.93 13.69
N SER A 69 -9.08 5.06 14.07
CA SER A 69 -9.20 4.57 15.44
C SER A 69 -7.98 3.75 15.88
N ALA A 70 -7.52 2.84 15.02
CA ALA A 70 -6.31 2.05 15.29
C ALA A 70 -5.06 2.94 15.47
N VAL A 71 -4.90 3.96 14.62
CA VAL A 71 -3.78 4.91 14.71
C VAL A 71 -3.86 5.75 15.99
N ARG A 72 -5.04 6.25 16.37
CA ARG A 72 -5.19 7.01 17.62
C ARG A 72 -4.79 6.21 18.84
N LEU A 73 -5.09 4.91 18.86
CA LEU A 73 -4.74 4.01 19.95
C LEU A 73 -3.23 3.73 20.02
N HIS A 74 -2.58 3.60 18.86
CA HIS A 74 -1.16 3.22 18.75
C HIS A 74 -0.39 4.12 17.78
N ARG A 75 -0.30 5.43 18.05
CA ARG A 75 0.31 6.45 17.18
C ARG A 75 1.78 6.21 16.84
N ASP A 76 2.50 5.60 17.75
CA ASP A 76 3.91 5.26 17.62
C ASP A 76 4.15 3.98 16.79
N ARG A 77 3.09 3.21 16.52
CA ARG A 77 3.15 1.92 15.82
C ARG A 77 2.55 1.97 14.42
N PHE A 78 1.54 2.81 14.17
CA PHE A 78 0.79 2.80 12.93
C PHE A 78 0.82 4.13 12.19
N VAL A 79 0.76 4.01 10.86
CA VAL A 79 0.45 5.10 9.94
C VAL A 79 -0.82 4.72 9.18
N GLY A 80 -1.81 5.58 9.18
CA GLY A 80 -3.11 5.28 8.57
C GLY A 80 -3.16 5.61 7.09
N PHE A 81 -3.51 4.61 6.29
CA PHE A 81 -3.82 4.72 4.87
C PHE A 81 -5.28 4.34 4.64
N PHE A 82 -5.96 4.95 3.69
CA PHE A 82 -7.36 4.65 3.43
C PHE A 82 -7.71 4.67 1.94
N MET A 83 -8.58 3.76 1.54
CA MET A 83 -9.02 3.63 0.17
C MET A 83 -10.02 4.72 -0.20
N VAL A 84 -9.79 5.34 -1.36
CA VAL A 84 -10.69 6.33 -1.96
C VAL A 84 -11.13 5.83 -3.33
N ASP A 85 -12.42 5.91 -3.61
CA ASP A 85 -12.98 5.71 -4.94
C ASP A 85 -13.42 7.07 -5.52
N PRO A 86 -12.64 7.67 -6.43
CA PRO A 86 -12.96 8.97 -7.00
C PRO A 86 -14.27 9.03 -7.79
N THR A 87 -14.84 7.87 -8.13
CA THR A 87 -16.13 7.80 -8.87
C THR A 87 -17.33 8.04 -7.96
N GLN A 88 -17.16 7.98 -6.64
CA GLN A 88 -18.21 8.25 -5.67
C GLN A 88 -18.46 9.75 -5.55
N ALA A 89 -19.72 10.11 -5.29
CA ALA A 89 -20.08 11.50 -5.01
C ALA A 89 -19.31 12.01 -3.77
N ASN A 90 -18.82 13.25 -3.83
CA ASN A 90 -18.09 13.92 -2.74
C ASN A 90 -16.82 13.17 -2.25
N ALA A 91 -16.20 12.35 -3.12
CA ALA A 91 -15.03 11.55 -2.75
C ALA A 91 -13.86 12.45 -2.28
N ALA A 92 -13.59 13.56 -2.97
CA ALA A 92 -12.51 14.48 -2.63
C ALA A 92 -12.78 15.21 -1.32
N GLU A 93 -13.98 15.70 -1.09
CA GLU A 93 -14.39 16.36 0.15
C GLU A 93 -14.31 15.39 1.35
N SER A 94 -14.82 14.17 1.18
CA SER A 94 -14.75 13.13 2.21
C SER A 94 -13.31 12.74 2.53
N ALA A 95 -12.46 12.65 1.51
CA ALA A 95 -11.04 12.36 1.68
C ALA A 95 -10.30 13.50 2.40
N ALA A 96 -10.55 14.76 2.03
CA ALA A 96 -9.99 15.91 2.70
C ALA A 96 -10.42 15.99 4.18
N GLN A 97 -11.67 15.70 4.48
CA GLN A 97 -12.19 15.63 5.85
C GLN A 97 -11.51 14.50 6.66
N ALA A 98 -11.29 13.34 6.06
CA ALA A 98 -10.59 12.23 6.71
C ALA A 98 -9.13 12.60 7.05
N LEU A 99 -8.42 13.27 6.14
CA LEU A 99 -7.05 13.75 6.36
C LEU A 99 -6.97 14.84 7.43
N ALA A 100 -7.98 15.71 7.56
CA ALA A 100 -8.00 16.80 8.52
C ALA A 100 -7.92 16.32 9.99
N SER A 101 -8.24 15.04 10.27
CA SER A 101 -8.06 14.43 11.59
C SER A 101 -6.59 14.34 12.04
N GLY A 102 -5.65 14.33 11.10
CA GLY A 102 -4.22 14.10 11.34
C GLY A 102 -3.84 12.65 11.64
N ASP A 103 -4.82 11.73 11.72
CA ASP A 103 -4.58 10.31 12.00
C ASP A 103 -4.23 9.52 10.73
N LEU A 104 -4.61 10.05 9.56
CA LEU A 104 -4.41 9.42 8.27
C LEU A 104 -3.38 10.20 7.43
N ARG A 105 -2.50 9.48 6.74
CA ARG A 105 -1.36 10.06 6.04
C ARG A 105 -1.26 9.67 4.56
N ALA A 106 -2.10 8.75 4.08
CA ALA A 106 -2.11 8.43 2.67
C ALA A 106 -3.50 8.02 2.18
N MET A 107 -3.82 8.42 0.94
CA MET A 107 -5.01 7.99 0.20
C MET A 107 -4.61 6.91 -0.81
N CYS A 108 -5.34 5.79 -0.79
CA CYS A 108 -5.09 4.65 -1.67
C CYS A 108 -6.07 4.68 -2.85
N LEU A 109 -5.54 4.72 -4.06
CA LEU A 109 -6.25 4.74 -5.32
C LEU A 109 -6.07 3.41 -6.06
N PHE A 110 -7.17 2.82 -6.52
CA PHE A 110 -7.19 1.56 -7.26
C PHE A 110 -7.91 1.73 -8.61
N PRO A 111 -7.25 2.35 -9.62
CA PRO A 111 -7.91 2.69 -10.88
C PRO A 111 -8.52 1.50 -11.59
N ALA A 112 -7.82 0.35 -11.64
CA ALA A 112 -8.35 -0.87 -12.23
C ALA A 112 -9.58 -1.43 -11.50
N MET A 113 -9.62 -1.33 -10.17
CA MET A 113 -10.73 -1.81 -9.34
C MET A 113 -11.99 -0.99 -9.55
N HIS A 114 -11.87 0.33 -9.54
CA HIS A 114 -12.99 1.26 -9.61
C HIS A 114 -13.25 1.78 -11.04
N ARG A 115 -12.45 1.32 -12.04
CA ARG A 115 -12.64 1.55 -13.49
C ARG A 115 -12.64 3.02 -13.86
N TYR A 116 -11.63 3.77 -13.45
CA TYR A 116 -11.42 5.16 -13.84
C TYR A 116 -9.99 5.39 -14.32
N SER A 117 -9.80 6.37 -15.20
CA SER A 117 -8.47 6.83 -15.57
C SER A 117 -7.87 7.66 -14.43
N ILE A 118 -6.59 7.46 -14.13
CA ILE A 118 -5.89 8.31 -13.16
C ILE A 118 -5.77 9.78 -13.64
N GLN A 119 -5.98 10.00 -14.95
CA GLN A 119 -6.02 11.33 -15.56
C GLN A 119 -7.41 11.96 -15.55
N ASP A 120 -8.43 11.27 -15.01
CA ASP A 120 -9.77 11.80 -14.84
C ASP A 120 -9.78 12.97 -13.84
N GLU A 121 -10.57 14.01 -14.11
CA GLU A 121 -10.69 15.18 -13.22
C GLU A 121 -11.05 14.79 -11.78
N ARG A 122 -11.88 13.75 -11.61
CA ARG A 122 -12.23 13.23 -10.27
C ARG A 122 -11.02 12.69 -9.52
N ALA A 123 -10.09 12.03 -10.22
CA ALA A 123 -8.83 11.57 -9.63
C ALA A 123 -7.92 12.77 -9.35
N THR A 124 -7.83 13.75 -10.25
CA THR A 124 -7.05 14.97 -10.05
C THR A 124 -7.46 15.69 -8.76
N ARG A 125 -8.75 15.80 -8.46
CA ARG A 125 -9.24 16.38 -7.19
C ARG A 125 -8.74 15.65 -5.95
N ILE A 126 -8.49 14.34 -6.02
CA ILE A 126 -7.87 13.59 -4.91
C ILE A 126 -6.39 13.97 -4.77
N PHE A 127 -5.67 14.17 -5.88
CA PHE A 127 -4.29 14.67 -5.84
C PHE A 127 -4.22 16.09 -5.26
N ASP A 128 -5.16 16.97 -5.62
CA ASP A 128 -5.27 18.32 -5.06
C ASP A 128 -5.54 18.27 -3.56
N ALA A 129 -6.42 17.38 -3.09
CA ALA A 129 -6.69 17.19 -1.68
C ALA A 129 -5.46 16.71 -0.91
N ALA A 130 -4.63 15.82 -1.51
CA ALA A 130 -3.36 15.41 -0.94
C ALA A 130 -2.37 16.58 -0.84
N ALA A 131 -2.26 17.36 -1.91
CA ALA A 131 -1.36 18.50 -1.99
C ALA A 131 -1.70 19.61 -0.97
N ALA A 132 -2.99 19.73 -0.62
CA ALA A 132 -3.47 20.71 0.36
C ALA A 132 -3.08 20.36 1.82
N VAL A 133 -2.70 19.09 2.10
CA VAL A 133 -2.34 18.64 3.46
C VAL A 133 -0.88 18.17 3.47
N PRO A 134 0.07 18.98 3.94
CA PRO A 134 1.48 18.63 3.96
C PRO A 134 1.76 17.29 4.66
N GLY A 135 2.64 16.47 4.06
CA GLY A 135 2.99 15.15 4.58
C GLY A 135 1.98 14.06 4.26
N THR A 136 1.00 14.34 3.40
CA THR A 136 0.11 13.33 2.82
C THR A 136 0.78 12.69 1.61
N ALA A 137 0.68 11.36 1.50
CA ALA A 137 1.09 10.60 0.33
C ALA A 137 -0.12 10.07 -0.46
N LEU A 138 0.12 9.70 -1.71
CA LEU A 138 -0.81 8.92 -2.52
C LEU A 138 -0.22 7.52 -2.75
N PHE A 139 -1.03 6.52 -2.56
CA PHE A 139 -0.70 5.13 -2.84
C PHE A 139 -1.55 4.71 -4.05
N VAL A 140 -0.93 4.46 -5.20
CA VAL A 140 -1.65 4.20 -6.45
C VAL A 140 -1.31 2.82 -6.97
N HIS A 141 -2.29 1.92 -6.92
CA HIS A 141 -2.10 0.56 -7.41
C HIS A 141 -2.07 0.52 -8.93
N CYS A 142 -0.94 0.07 -9.48
CA CYS A 142 -0.72 -0.19 -10.90
C CYS A 142 -0.48 -1.68 -11.15
N GLY A 143 -0.59 -2.11 -12.41
CA GLY A 143 -0.34 -3.49 -12.80
C GLY A 143 -1.46 -4.46 -12.45
N VAL A 144 -1.12 -5.73 -12.34
CA VAL A 144 -2.09 -6.81 -12.11
C VAL A 144 -2.69 -6.70 -10.72
N LEU A 145 -4.01 -6.61 -10.67
CA LEU A 145 -4.76 -6.56 -9.42
C LEU A 145 -5.59 -7.84 -9.24
N SER A 146 -5.37 -8.50 -8.10
CA SER A 146 -6.20 -9.62 -7.69
C SER A 146 -6.43 -9.57 -6.18
N VAL A 147 -7.65 -9.84 -5.74
CA VAL A 147 -8.02 -9.86 -4.33
C VAL A 147 -8.27 -11.30 -3.90
N GLY A 148 -7.30 -11.88 -3.20
CA GLY A 148 -7.30 -13.29 -2.83
C GLY A 148 -8.52 -13.72 -2.00
N VAL A 149 -9.01 -12.86 -1.11
CA VAL A 149 -10.21 -13.12 -0.31
C VAL A 149 -11.48 -13.24 -1.18
N ARG A 150 -11.61 -12.42 -2.23
CA ARG A 150 -12.73 -12.54 -3.19
C ARG A 150 -12.71 -13.89 -3.90
N LYS A 151 -11.52 -14.33 -4.35
CA LYS A 151 -11.34 -15.64 -4.98
C LYS A 151 -11.76 -16.78 -4.05
N ARG A 152 -11.37 -16.75 -2.77
CA ARG A 152 -11.76 -17.75 -1.77
C ARG A 152 -13.27 -17.78 -1.53
N LEU A 153 -13.93 -16.64 -1.62
CA LEU A 153 -15.38 -16.52 -1.50
C LEU A 153 -16.13 -16.88 -2.79
N GLY A 154 -15.43 -17.13 -3.90
CA GLY A 154 -16.04 -17.35 -5.21
C GLY A 154 -16.65 -16.08 -5.81
N LEU A 155 -16.22 -14.90 -5.36
CA LEU A 155 -16.67 -13.62 -5.85
C LEU A 155 -15.85 -13.21 -7.08
N PRO A 156 -16.48 -12.62 -8.12
CA PRO A 156 -15.74 -12.12 -9.26
C PRO A 156 -14.85 -10.93 -8.89
N SER A 157 -13.75 -10.77 -9.62
CA SER A 157 -12.89 -9.59 -9.55
C SER A 157 -12.93 -8.87 -10.91
N PRO A 158 -13.98 -8.10 -11.19
CA PRO A 158 -14.21 -7.49 -12.50
C PRO A 158 -13.35 -6.24 -12.71
N PHE A 159 -12.05 -6.36 -12.40
CA PHE A 159 -11.10 -5.26 -12.51
C PHE A 159 -10.71 -5.03 -13.97
N ASP A 160 -10.51 -3.77 -14.34
CA ASP A 160 -10.18 -3.39 -15.69
C ASP A 160 -8.74 -2.92 -15.80
N MET A 161 -7.88 -3.82 -16.30
CA MET A 161 -6.43 -3.60 -16.42
C MET A 161 -6.05 -2.44 -17.37
N ARG A 162 -6.98 -1.94 -18.19
CA ARG A 162 -6.73 -0.75 -19.02
C ARG A 162 -6.43 0.50 -18.20
N PHE A 163 -6.85 0.52 -16.93
CA PHE A 163 -6.65 1.62 -15.99
C PHE A 163 -5.47 1.39 -15.04
N SER A 164 -4.59 0.45 -15.30
CA SER A 164 -3.51 0.09 -14.37
C SER A 164 -2.09 0.36 -14.89
N ASN A 165 -1.95 1.10 -16.00
CA ASN A 165 -0.63 1.43 -16.54
C ASN A 165 0.04 2.51 -15.67
N PRO A 166 1.24 2.24 -15.07
CA PRO A 166 1.94 3.25 -14.28
C PRO A 166 2.34 4.49 -15.08
N LEU A 167 2.53 4.40 -16.39
CA LEU A 167 2.87 5.57 -17.23
C LEU A 167 1.75 6.62 -17.28
N ASP A 168 0.51 6.24 -17.01
CA ASP A 168 -0.61 7.18 -16.95
C ASP A 168 -0.48 8.15 -15.77
N LEU A 169 0.36 7.81 -14.75
CA LEU A 169 0.68 8.69 -13.64
C LEU A 169 1.65 9.83 -13.99
N HIS A 170 2.38 9.75 -15.10
CA HIS A 170 3.49 10.67 -15.39
C HIS A 170 3.08 12.14 -15.32
N ALA A 171 2.05 12.54 -16.07
CA ALA A 171 1.60 13.93 -16.10
C ALA A 171 1.10 14.40 -14.72
N VAL A 172 0.38 13.55 -13.99
CA VAL A 172 -0.16 13.85 -12.68
C VAL A 172 0.95 13.97 -11.63
N ALA A 173 1.96 13.08 -11.70
CA ALA A 173 3.13 13.12 -10.81
C ALA A 173 3.95 14.40 -10.98
N LEU A 174 4.12 14.86 -12.22
CA LEU A 174 4.79 16.13 -12.50
C LEU A 174 3.99 17.34 -12.00
N ALA A 175 2.67 17.33 -12.19
CA ALA A 175 1.79 18.41 -11.72
C ALA A 175 1.74 18.52 -10.19
N HIS A 176 1.98 17.41 -9.47
CA HIS A 176 1.94 17.33 -8.01
C HIS A 176 3.30 16.91 -7.43
N ALA A 177 4.38 17.52 -7.90
CA ALA A 177 5.76 17.11 -7.56
C ALA A 177 6.07 17.12 -6.04
N GLN A 178 5.30 17.87 -5.24
CA GLN A 178 5.43 17.93 -3.78
C GLN A 178 4.74 16.76 -3.05
N VAL A 179 3.88 16.00 -3.74
CA VAL A 179 3.13 14.87 -3.15
C VAL A 179 3.89 13.57 -3.40
N PRO A 180 4.32 12.85 -2.35
CA PRO A 180 4.87 11.51 -2.54
C PRO A 180 3.82 10.56 -3.12
N ILE A 181 4.17 9.84 -4.19
CA ILE A 181 3.33 8.82 -4.82
C ILE A 181 4.00 7.47 -4.62
N ILE A 182 3.33 6.55 -3.94
CA ILE A 182 3.80 5.19 -3.68
C ILE A 182 3.11 4.26 -4.69
N VAL A 183 3.89 3.61 -5.54
CA VAL A 183 3.39 2.55 -6.43
C VAL A 183 3.75 1.20 -5.82
N PRO A 184 2.76 0.41 -5.35
CA PRO A 184 3.00 -0.85 -4.68
C PRO A 184 3.44 -1.97 -5.62
N ASN A 185 3.96 -3.04 -4.99
CA ASN A 185 4.20 -4.32 -5.63
C ASN A 185 5.19 -4.24 -6.81
N PHE A 186 6.14 -3.30 -6.77
CA PHE A 186 7.00 -3.01 -7.93
C PHE A 186 6.21 -2.86 -9.23
N GLY A 187 5.00 -2.24 -9.17
CA GLY A 187 4.10 -2.09 -10.31
C GLY A 187 3.40 -3.38 -10.73
N ALA A 188 3.38 -4.42 -9.88
CA ALA A 188 2.60 -5.66 -10.04
C ALA A 188 2.66 -6.25 -11.46
N GLY A 189 3.87 -6.46 -11.98
CA GLY A 189 4.12 -7.02 -13.31
C GLY A 189 4.42 -5.99 -14.41
N MET A 190 4.22 -4.70 -14.14
CA MET A 190 4.61 -3.58 -15.00
C MET A 190 5.91 -2.93 -14.50
N PHE A 191 6.89 -3.75 -14.16
CA PHE A 191 8.13 -3.32 -13.51
C PHE A 191 8.93 -2.33 -14.35
N ARG A 192 9.06 -2.57 -15.65
CA ARG A 192 9.76 -1.68 -16.56
C ARG A 192 9.09 -0.30 -16.63
N GLU A 193 7.78 -0.29 -16.75
CA GLU A 193 6.99 0.93 -16.87
C GLU A 193 7.05 1.75 -15.58
N VAL A 194 7.01 1.10 -14.41
CA VAL A 194 7.14 1.81 -13.13
C VAL A 194 8.55 2.36 -12.90
N LEU A 195 9.60 1.68 -13.38
CA LEU A 195 10.96 2.23 -13.35
C LEU A 195 11.07 3.47 -14.23
N MET A 196 10.52 3.44 -15.46
CA MET A 196 10.49 4.61 -16.35
C MET A 196 9.78 5.80 -15.72
N LEU A 197 8.64 5.56 -15.05
CA LEU A 197 7.92 6.59 -14.31
C LEU A 197 8.77 7.17 -13.18
N ALA A 198 9.33 6.31 -12.34
CA ALA A 198 10.10 6.72 -11.16
C ALA A 198 11.43 7.39 -11.52
N ASP A 199 12.05 7.05 -12.65
CA ASP A 199 13.24 7.71 -13.18
C ASP A 199 12.94 9.20 -13.51
N LEU A 200 11.80 9.46 -14.10
CA LEU A 200 11.38 10.80 -14.51
C LEU A 200 10.69 11.62 -13.41
N CYS A 201 10.14 10.97 -12.40
CA CYS A 201 9.35 11.60 -11.33
C CYS A 201 9.99 11.33 -9.96
N PRO A 202 10.79 12.26 -9.40
CA PRO A 202 11.50 12.07 -8.12
C PRO A 202 10.59 11.87 -6.91
N ASN A 203 9.31 12.28 -6.99
CA ASN A 203 8.29 12.06 -5.96
C ASN A 203 7.62 10.68 -6.02
N VAL A 204 8.02 9.81 -6.97
CA VAL A 204 7.51 8.44 -7.05
C VAL A 204 8.41 7.49 -6.25
N TYR A 205 7.81 6.73 -5.37
CA TYR A 205 8.38 5.69 -4.52
C TYR A 205 7.83 4.34 -4.93
N LEU A 206 8.62 3.28 -4.77
CA LEU A 206 8.20 1.92 -5.06
C LEU A 206 8.09 1.12 -3.75
N ASP A 207 6.95 0.52 -3.54
CA ASP A 207 6.74 -0.45 -2.49
C ASP A 207 7.01 -1.86 -3.02
N THR A 208 7.73 -2.64 -2.24
CA THR A 208 8.27 -3.95 -2.66
C THR A 208 7.34 -5.13 -2.37
N SER A 209 6.11 -4.89 -1.93
CA SER A 209 5.17 -5.85 -1.33
C SER A 209 4.60 -6.93 -2.28
N SER A 210 3.46 -7.54 -1.88
CA SER A 210 2.69 -8.56 -2.62
C SER A 210 3.28 -9.98 -2.59
N SER A 211 3.85 -10.39 -1.45
CA SER A 211 4.38 -11.75 -1.28
C SER A 211 5.33 -12.19 -2.40
N ASN A 212 6.01 -11.22 -3.03
CA ASN A 212 6.90 -11.40 -4.18
C ASN A 212 6.22 -12.05 -5.42
N GLN A 213 4.89 -12.08 -5.49
CA GLN A 213 4.14 -12.73 -6.58
C GLN A 213 4.29 -12.03 -7.93
N TRP A 214 4.68 -10.76 -7.94
CA TRP A 214 4.96 -10.00 -9.17
C TRP A 214 6.14 -10.58 -9.97
N ILE A 215 7.03 -11.33 -9.33
CA ILE A 215 8.23 -11.91 -9.97
C ILE A 215 7.88 -12.80 -11.17
N LYS A 216 6.77 -13.52 -11.12
CA LYS A 216 6.31 -14.39 -12.21
C LYS A 216 6.04 -13.67 -13.53
N TYR A 217 5.84 -12.34 -13.49
CA TYR A 217 5.61 -11.51 -14.68
C TYR A 217 6.87 -10.83 -15.17
N VAL A 218 7.91 -10.75 -14.35
CA VAL A 218 9.14 -10.03 -14.66
C VAL A 218 10.13 -10.89 -15.42
N GLY A 219 10.07 -12.22 -15.27
CA GLY A 219 10.98 -13.18 -15.90
C GLY A 219 12.43 -13.05 -15.41
N SER A 220 12.62 -12.66 -14.11
CA SER A 220 13.92 -12.42 -13.50
C SER A 220 13.88 -12.84 -12.03
N SER A 221 15.01 -12.84 -11.32
CA SER A 221 15.07 -13.11 -9.88
C SER A 221 14.66 -11.89 -9.05
N ILE A 222 14.31 -12.10 -7.77
CA ILE A 222 14.07 -11.01 -6.82
C ILE A 222 15.32 -10.12 -6.70
N ALA A 223 16.50 -10.74 -6.66
CA ALA A 223 17.79 -10.06 -6.62
C ALA A 223 18.00 -9.15 -7.83
N ASP A 224 17.70 -9.62 -9.04
CA ASP A 224 17.80 -8.81 -10.25
C ASP A 224 16.82 -7.62 -10.25
N VAL A 225 15.62 -7.82 -9.73
CA VAL A 225 14.64 -6.73 -9.58
C VAL A 225 15.17 -5.66 -8.64
N PHE A 226 15.69 -6.05 -7.46
CA PHE A 226 16.30 -5.09 -6.54
C PHE A 226 17.52 -4.38 -7.15
N ARG A 227 18.41 -5.12 -7.83
CA ARG A 227 19.56 -4.54 -8.50
C ARG A 227 19.16 -3.46 -9.50
N ARG A 228 18.16 -3.73 -10.33
CA ARG A 228 17.65 -2.76 -11.32
C ARG A 228 16.93 -1.58 -10.66
N ALA A 229 16.10 -1.83 -9.67
CA ALA A 229 15.40 -0.78 -8.95
C ALA A 229 16.39 0.17 -8.24
N ILE A 230 17.40 -0.36 -7.55
CA ILE A 230 18.44 0.44 -6.90
C ILE A 230 19.26 1.24 -7.94
N ALA A 231 19.59 0.63 -9.08
CA ALA A 231 20.35 1.31 -10.12
C ALA A 231 19.59 2.47 -10.79
N VAL A 232 18.26 2.36 -10.92
CA VAL A 232 17.44 3.37 -11.61
C VAL A 232 16.91 4.43 -10.65
N VAL A 233 16.31 4.00 -9.52
CA VAL A 233 15.61 4.93 -8.61
C VAL A 233 16.36 5.22 -7.31
N GLY A 234 17.43 4.49 -7.04
CA GLY A 234 18.16 4.56 -5.78
C GLY A 234 17.45 3.86 -4.62
N PRO A 235 18.21 3.45 -3.58
CA PRO A 235 17.63 2.81 -2.41
C PRO A 235 16.74 3.75 -1.59
N GLU A 236 16.86 5.07 -1.74
CA GLU A 236 16.12 6.10 -1.02
C GLU A 236 14.63 6.13 -1.34
N ARG A 237 14.22 5.52 -2.46
CA ARG A 237 12.82 5.54 -2.92
C ARG A 237 12.18 4.17 -2.94
N LEU A 238 12.81 3.18 -2.30
CA LEU A 238 12.25 1.84 -2.11
C LEU A 238 11.71 1.71 -0.67
N LEU A 239 10.49 1.20 -0.55
CA LEU A 239 9.80 1.00 0.72
C LEU A 239 9.53 -0.49 0.88
N PHE A 240 10.04 -1.09 1.94
CA PHE A 240 9.66 -2.45 2.27
C PHE A 240 8.18 -2.52 2.61
N GLY A 241 7.47 -3.48 2.02
CA GLY A 241 6.10 -3.83 2.31
C GLY A 241 5.89 -5.32 2.19
N SER A 242 5.01 -5.88 3.02
CA SER A 242 4.72 -7.32 3.01
C SER A 242 3.42 -7.69 2.29
N ASP A 243 2.49 -6.74 2.11
CA ASP A 243 1.11 -7.00 1.69
C ASP A 243 0.40 -7.97 2.65
N SER A 244 0.74 -7.87 3.93
CA SER A 244 0.14 -8.68 4.97
C SER A 244 -1.28 -8.22 5.27
N SER A 245 -2.10 -9.19 5.67
CA SER A 245 -3.35 -8.93 6.39
C SER A 245 -3.35 -9.77 7.66
N PHE A 246 -4.02 -9.33 8.73
CA PHE A 246 -4.07 -10.15 9.94
C PHE A 246 -4.60 -11.55 9.62
N PHE A 247 -5.59 -11.62 8.76
CA PHE A 247 -6.15 -12.85 8.24
C PHE A 247 -5.66 -13.10 6.80
N PRO A 248 -5.39 -14.36 6.45
CA PRO A 248 -5.37 -15.57 7.29
C PRO A 248 -4.03 -15.82 8.00
N ARG A 249 -2.99 -15.00 7.75
CA ARG A 249 -1.60 -15.38 8.04
C ARG A 249 -0.88 -14.50 9.06
N GLY A 250 -1.47 -13.37 9.46
CA GLY A 250 -0.74 -12.34 10.19
C GLY A 250 0.32 -11.65 9.31
N TRP A 251 1.41 -11.22 9.93
CA TRP A 251 2.53 -10.63 9.21
C TRP A 251 3.35 -11.69 8.47
N VAL A 252 3.55 -11.49 7.16
CA VAL A 252 4.16 -12.50 6.28
C VAL A 252 5.69 -12.35 6.29
N SER A 253 6.33 -12.94 7.28
CA SER A 253 7.79 -12.90 7.46
C SER A 253 8.59 -13.42 6.27
N ASP A 254 8.04 -14.37 5.50
CA ASP A 254 8.70 -14.93 4.32
C ASP A 254 9.03 -13.85 3.27
N VAL A 255 8.19 -12.81 3.15
CA VAL A 255 8.46 -11.69 2.23
C VAL A 255 9.74 -10.96 2.65
N TYR A 256 9.86 -10.64 3.95
CA TYR A 256 11.06 -10.02 4.49
C TYR A 256 12.30 -10.89 4.30
N LEU A 257 12.21 -12.18 4.63
CA LEU A 257 13.35 -13.10 4.52
C LEU A 257 13.85 -13.23 3.09
N GLN A 258 12.94 -13.39 2.13
CA GLN A 258 13.29 -13.50 0.72
C GLN A 258 13.89 -12.21 0.16
N GLN A 259 13.35 -11.05 0.53
CA GLN A 259 13.89 -9.75 0.09
C GLN A 259 15.22 -9.44 0.77
N SER A 260 15.39 -9.77 2.05
CA SER A 260 16.67 -9.66 2.73
C SER A 260 17.75 -10.51 2.05
N ALA A 261 17.45 -11.78 1.77
CA ALA A 261 18.35 -12.67 1.06
C ALA A 261 18.72 -12.16 -0.33
N ALA A 262 17.74 -11.61 -1.07
CA ALA A 262 17.98 -11.03 -2.39
C ALA A 262 18.89 -9.79 -2.33
N LEU A 263 18.74 -8.95 -1.30
CA LEU A 263 19.63 -7.80 -1.08
C LEU A 263 21.04 -8.24 -0.63
N ASP A 264 21.15 -9.36 0.09
CA ASP A 264 22.44 -9.97 0.44
C ASP A 264 23.14 -10.52 -0.82
N GLU A 265 22.40 -11.21 -1.69
CA GLU A 265 22.91 -11.78 -2.96
C GLU A 265 23.51 -10.72 -3.88
N ILE A 266 22.91 -9.52 -3.92
CA ILE A 266 23.46 -8.40 -4.73
C ILE A 266 24.48 -7.56 -3.97
N GLU A 267 24.90 -7.98 -2.79
CA GLU A 267 25.86 -7.26 -1.93
C GLU A 267 25.42 -5.81 -1.66
N ALA A 268 24.11 -5.57 -1.50
CA ALA A 268 23.60 -4.23 -1.24
C ALA A 268 24.22 -3.64 0.03
N PRO A 269 24.72 -2.38 0.00
CA PRO A 269 25.31 -1.74 1.18
C PRO A 269 24.38 -1.73 2.39
N ALA A 270 24.94 -1.82 3.60
CA ALA A 270 24.14 -1.88 4.83
C ALA A 270 23.23 -0.65 5.02
N ASP A 271 23.67 0.53 4.61
CA ASP A 271 22.88 1.75 4.62
C ASP A 271 21.71 1.69 3.63
N ALA A 272 21.90 1.10 2.44
CA ALA A 272 20.83 0.88 1.46
C ALA A 272 19.75 -0.06 2.02
N LYS A 273 20.16 -1.19 2.64
CA LYS A 273 19.23 -2.11 3.32
C LYS A 273 18.49 -1.41 4.46
N ALA A 274 19.17 -0.61 5.28
CA ALA A 274 18.56 0.14 6.38
C ALA A 274 17.53 1.16 5.88
N LYS A 275 17.80 1.82 4.75
CA LYS A 275 16.84 2.74 4.08
C LYS A 275 15.60 1.99 3.61
N ILE A 276 15.77 0.89 2.87
CA ILE A 276 14.67 0.10 2.29
C ILE A 276 13.78 -0.48 3.39
N PHE A 277 14.38 -1.13 4.41
CA PHE A 277 13.63 -1.82 5.45
C PHE A 277 13.02 -0.90 6.52
N GLY A 278 13.33 0.41 6.54
CA GLY A 278 12.71 1.27 7.54
C GLY A 278 13.01 2.76 7.40
N GLY A 279 14.22 3.15 7.03
CA GLY A 279 14.63 4.55 7.00
C GLY A 279 13.78 5.43 6.08
N ASN A 280 13.41 4.92 4.90
CA ASN A 280 12.56 5.66 3.96
C ASN A 280 11.13 5.82 4.47
N PHE A 281 10.60 4.81 5.16
CA PHE A 281 9.29 4.88 5.81
C PHE A 281 9.27 5.99 6.89
N GLU A 282 10.30 6.04 7.77
CA GLU A 282 10.39 7.08 8.80
C GLU A 282 10.55 8.48 8.20
N ARG A 283 11.26 8.61 7.08
CA ARG A 283 11.42 9.88 6.38
C ARG A 283 10.12 10.39 5.76
N LEU A 284 9.31 9.48 5.18
CA LEU A 284 8.01 9.84 4.61
C LEU A 284 6.93 10.10 5.66
N PHE A 285 6.98 9.33 6.75
CA PHE A 285 5.97 9.33 7.81
C PHE A 285 6.65 9.52 9.18
N PRO A 286 7.23 10.69 9.44
CA PRO A 286 7.86 10.97 10.73
C PRO A 286 6.81 10.87 11.86
N ARG A 287 7.32 10.58 13.09
CA ARG A 287 6.50 10.45 14.30
C ARG A 287 5.89 11.77 14.72
#